data_5a4a9ac3491c64ef9a8dad620039f5ce
#
_entry.id   5a4a9ac3491c64ef9a8dad620039f5ce
#
_cell.length_a   1.000
_cell.length_b   1.000
_cell.length_c   1.000
_cell.angle_alpha   90.00
_cell.angle_beta   90.00
_cell.angle_gamma   90.00
#
_symmetry.space_group_name_H-M   'P 1'
#
loop_
_entity.id
_entity.type
_entity.pdbx_description
1 polymer ?
#
loop_
_entity_poly.entity_id
_entity_poly.type
_entity_poly.pdbx_seq_one_letter_code
_entity_poly.pdbx_strand_id
1 'polypeptide(L)'
;MVLEENDDSVFDPQVTEELVETQYGDVHCIMTGTPRANRPVILTFHDVGLNHKSCFETLFNHEDMQEIVRHLPVCHVEAPGQHEEAKTLPTAYTYPTMDQLSEVLPALNYPDLVDGLVLININPNAESLMDTVANKITDWTLTLPDKVITHLFGKDEILTNQDLVATYRHYFTTTMNQSNVSQFLRSYNNRNALEVERPVAGGNVNVRTLMCPSLLVVGDNSPAVEAVVDCNSKLNPTKTTLLKMADCGGLPQVDQPAKVIEALKYFIQGMGYLSSASMTRLRSRTTSSSSNRARTHSHGTEERRGHAHTDISMESISTVSQNLSNTAEVAC
;
A
#
# COMPACT_ATOMS: atom_id res chain seq x y z
N MET A 1 -5.00 38.99 12.89
CA MET A 1 -4.39 38.60 11.59
C MET A 1 -2.97 38.19 11.92
N VAL A 2 -2.80 36.91 12.26
CA VAL A 2 -1.49 36.36 12.58
C VAL A 2 -0.91 35.85 11.25
N LEU A 3 0.15 36.50 10.83
CA LEU A 3 0.94 36.03 9.67
C LEU A 3 1.68 34.76 10.14
N GLU A 4 1.25 33.60 9.64
CA GLU A 4 2.06 32.38 9.75
C GLU A 4 3.32 32.63 8.92
N GLU A 5 4.45 32.71 9.60
CA GLU A 5 5.77 32.75 9.01
C GLU A 5 5.95 31.52 8.12
N ASN A 6 6.26 31.76 6.86
CA ASN A 6 6.74 30.71 5.94
C ASN A 6 8.11 30.24 6.46
N ASP A 7 8.12 29.20 7.25
CA ASP A 7 9.34 28.47 7.55
C ASP A 7 9.68 27.57 6.34
N ASP A 8 10.41 28.13 5.40
CA ASP A 8 11.05 27.41 4.27
C ASP A 8 12.35 26.71 4.73
N SER A 9 12.49 26.41 6.02
CA SER A 9 13.56 25.54 6.51
C SER A 9 13.42 24.17 5.85
N VAL A 10 14.53 23.65 5.34
CA VAL A 10 14.62 22.29 4.82
C VAL A 10 14.07 21.37 5.89
N PHE A 11 12.93 20.73 5.61
CA PHE A 11 12.31 19.78 6.52
C PHE A 11 13.22 18.54 6.58
N ASP A 12 14.02 18.46 7.63
CA ASP A 12 14.85 17.31 7.97
C ASP A 12 14.20 16.60 9.17
N PRO A 13 13.36 15.60 8.92
CA PRO A 13 12.65 14.91 9.99
C PRO A 13 13.64 14.09 10.82
N GLN A 14 13.55 14.22 12.13
CA GLN A 14 14.32 13.37 13.04
C GLN A 14 13.95 11.89 12.78
N VAL A 15 14.94 11.07 12.50
CA VAL A 15 14.81 9.62 12.36
C VAL A 15 15.36 8.96 13.63
N THR A 16 14.57 8.07 14.21
CA THR A 16 14.98 7.24 15.34
C THR A 16 14.73 5.78 15.02
N GLU A 17 15.69 4.92 15.36
CA GLU A 17 15.60 3.48 15.19
C GLU A 17 15.59 2.81 16.55
N GLU A 18 14.65 1.92 16.78
CA GLU A 18 14.49 1.21 18.04
C GLU A 18 14.20 -0.27 17.80
N LEU A 19 14.79 -1.13 18.63
CA LEU A 19 14.38 -2.53 18.75
C LEU A 19 13.36 -2.63 19.88
N VAL A 20 12.14 -2.95 19.53
CA VAL A 20 11.04 -3.11 20.48
C VAL A 20 10.93 -4.60 20.83
N GLU A 21 11.21 -4.92 22.10
CA GLU A 21 11.05 -6.28 22.60
C GLU A 21 9.57 -6.66 22.67
N THR A 22 9.22 -7.77 22.03
CA THR A 22 7.86 -8.34 22.07
C THR A 22 7.91 -9.77 22.56
N GLN A 23 6.76 -10.34 22.93
CA GLN A 23 6.67 -11.75 23.28
C GLN A 23 7.08 -12.71 22.15
N TYR A 24 7.18 -12.21 20.92
CA TYR A 24 7.54 -12.98 19.73
C TYR A 24 8.95 -12.65 19.21
N GLY A 25 9.73 -11.91 19.96
CA GLY A 25 11.08 -11.46 19.62
C GLY A 25 11.15 -9.95 19.36
N ASP A 26 12.35 -9.49 19.04
CA ASP A 26 12.60 -8.07 18.79
C ASP A 26 12.07 -7.67 17.42
N VAL A 27 11.33 -6.58 17.41
CA VAL A 27 10.78 -5.95 16.21
C VAL A 27 11.51 -4.64 15.98
N HIS A 28 12.06 -4.47 14.79
CA HIS A 28 12.78 -3.25 14.43
C HIS A 28 11.78 -2.20 13.98
N CYS A 29 11.83 -1.02 14.60
CA CYS A 29 10.95 0.10 14.34
C CYS A 29 11.75 1.34 13.96
N ILE A 30 11.40 1.97 12.84
CA ILE A 30 12.01 3.21 12.37
C ILE A 30 10.95 4.30 12.40
N MET A 31 11.16 5.28 13.29
CA MET A 31 10.26 6.43 13.42
C MET A 31 10.86 7.64 12.72
N THR A 32 10.08 8.23 11.81
CA THR A 32 10.40 9.49 11.12
C THR A 32 9.43 10.56 11.57
N GLY A 33 9.95 11.65 12.13
CA GLY A 33 9.17 12.73 12.71
C GLY A 33 8.74 12.46 14.16
N THR A 34 8.11 13.46 14.79
CA THR A 34 7.73 13.41 16.19
C THR A 34 6.23 13.19 16.36
N PRO A 35 5.80 12.11 17.02
CA PRO A 35 4.39 11.88 17.33
C PRO A 35 3.79 13.02 18.17
N ARG A 36 2.56 13.39 17.88
CA ARG A 36 1.80 14.42 18.60
C ARG A 36 0.47 13.83 19.09
N ALA A 37 0.07 14.18 20.29
CA ALA A 37 -1.09 13.59 20.96
C ALA A 37 -2.43 13.64 20.16
N ASN A 38 -2.57 14.61 19.25
CA ASN A 38 -3.81 14.85 18.51
C ASN A 38 -3.71 14.53 17.02
N ARG A 39 -2.68 13.80 16.61
CA ARG A 39 -2.50 13.41 15.21
C ARG A 39 -2.12 11.93 15.11
N PRO A 40 -2.68 11.21 14.14
CA PRO A 40 -2.30 9.82 13.94
C PRO A 40 -0.85 9.70 13.43
N VAL A 41 -0.29 8.53 13.63
CA VAL A 41 0.99 8.11 13.06
C VAL A 41 0.66 7.16 11.89
N ILE A 42 1.36 7.32 10.78
CA ILE A 42 1.31 6.34 9.70
C ILE A 42 2.19 5.16 10.12
N LEU A 43 1.56 4.03 10.39
CA LEU A 43 2.28 2.79 10.67
C LEU A 43 2.32 1.96 9.40
N THR A 44 3.50 1.50 9.00
CA THR A 44 3.67 0.61 7.85
C THR A 44 4.20 -0.75 8.26
N PHE A 45 3.81 -1.76 7.53
CA PHE A 45 4.33 -3.11 7.63
C PHE A 45 4.57 -3.67 6.23
N HIS A 46 5.76 -4.20 5.98
CA HIS A 46 6.21 -4.64 4.67
C HIS A 46 5.69 -6.02 4.28
N ASP A 47 5.77 -6.38 3.01
CA ASP A 47 5.45 -7.70 2.48
C ASP A 47 6.60 -8.70 2.70
N VAL A 48 6.32 -9.98 2.46
CA VAL A 48 7.26 -11.09 2.60
C VAL A 48 8.46 -10.91 1.66
N GLY A 49 9.66 -11.09 2.21
CA GLY A 49 10.92 -10.93 1.46
C GLY A 49 11.35 -9.49 1.25
N LEU A 50 10.60 -8.53 1.79
CA LEU A 50 10.93 -7.11 1.78
C LEU A 50 11.24 -6.62 3.20
N ASN A 51 11.63 -5.36 3.28
CA ASN A 51 11.73 -4.55 4.50
C ASN A 51 11.17 -3.16 4.21
N HIS A 52 11.24 -2.23 5.17
CA HIS A 52 10.69 -0.90 4.98
C HIS A 52 11.31 -0.16 3.78
N LYS A 53 12.63 -0.32 3.55
CA LYS A 53 13.32 0.34 2.43
C LYS A 53 12.83 -0.21 1.10
N SER A 54 12.98 -1.49 0.86
CA SER A 54 12.60 -2.11 -0.42
C SER A 54 11.08 -2.04 -0.69
N CYS A 55 10.26 -1.92 0.35
CA CYS A 55 8.80 -1.84 0.20
C CYS A 55 8.29 -0.40 0.06
N PHE A 56 8.87 0.56 0.79
CA PHE A 56 8.25 1.88 0.95
C PHE A 56 9.17 3.07 0.67
N GLU A 57 10.48 2.90 0.52
CA GLU A 57 11.41 4.03 0.37
C GLU A 57 11.06 4.89 -0.86
N THR A 58 10.75 4.26 -1.99
CA THR A 58 10.34 4.96 -3.22
C THR A 58 9.10 5.83 -3.00
N LEU A 59 8.12 5.33 -2.22
CA LEU A 59 6.90 6.05 -1.90
C LEU A 59 7.17 7.24 -0.96
N PHE A 60 7.88 6.99 0.15
CA PHE A 60 8.08 8.02 1.19
C PHE A 60 9.12 9.07 0.82
N ASN A 61 10.08 8.77 -0.06
CA ASN A 61 11.05 9.73 -0.60
C ASN A 61 10.53 10.53 -1.80
N HIS A 62 9.35 10.18 -2.32
CA HIS A 62 8.75 10.94 -3.42
C HIS A 62 8.41 12.37 -3.00
N GLU A 63 8.65 13.35 -3.88
CA GLU A 63 8.42 14.77 -3.57
C GLU A 63 7.00 15.08 -3.11
N ASP A 64 6.00 14.46 -3.74
CA ASP A 64 4.59 14.64 -3.37
C ASP A 64 4.22 14.06 -2.01
N MET A 65 5.02 13.13 -1.48
CA MET A 65 4.80 12.55 -0.15
C MET A 65 5.21 13.50 0.96
N GLN A 66 6.09 14.46 0.67
CA GLN A 66 6.62 15.40 1.65
C GLN A 66 5.53 16.20 2.37
N GLU A 67 4.41 16.48 1.70
CA GLU A 67 3.28 17.15 2.34
C GLU A 67 2.64 16.28 3.43
N ILE A 68 2.50 14.99 3.19
CA ILE A 68 1.92 14.06 4.16
C ILE A 68 2.85 13.93 5.37
N VAL A 69 4.14 13.64 5.13
CA VAL A 69 5.11 13.37 6.20
C VAL A 69 5.47 14.60 7.05
N ARG A 70 5.27 15.81 6.54
CA ARG A 70 5.35 17.03 7.35
C ARG A 70 4.26 17.12 8.41
N HIS A 71 3.11 16.48 8.18
CA HIS A 71 1.95 16.54 9.06
C HIS A 71 1.77 15.29 9.90
N LEU A 72 2.14 14.14 9.35
CA LEU A 72 1.95 12.83 9.97
C LEU A 72 3.29 12.12 10.11
N PRO A 73 3.74 11.83 11.33
CA PRO A 73 4.92 10.99 11.55
C PRO A 73 4.71 9.60 10.98
N VAL A 74 5.79 8.95 10.61
CA VAL A 74 5.77 7.61 10.03
C VAL A 74 6.55 6.65 10.90
N CYS A 75 5.96 5.51 11.22
CA CYS A 75 6.59 4.40 11.90
C CYS A 75 6.63 3.18 10.98
N HIS A 76 7.82 2.82 10.53
CA HIS A 76 8.04 1.58 9.80
C HIS A 76 8.32 0.46 10.79
N VAL A 77 7.51 -0.59 10.74
CA VAL A 77 7.67 -1.79 11.56
C VAL A 77 8.15 -2.92 10.68
N GLU A 78 9.24 -3.57 11.06
CA GLU A 78 9.81 -4.70 10.33
C GLU A 78 9.57 -6.00 11.09
N ALA A 79 9.17 -7.02 10.34
CA ALA A 79 8.99 -8.35 10.90
C ALA A 79 10.31 -8.87 11.50
N PRO A 80 10.28 -9.75 12.49
CA PRO A 80 11.48 -10.25 13.15
C PRO A 80 12.54 -10.76 12.16
N GLY A 81 13.74 -10.18 12.24
CA GLY A 81 14.88 -10.57 11.40
C GLY A 81 14.78 -10.19 9.92
N GLN A 82 13.88 -9.25 9.54
CA GLN A 82 13.74 -8.78 8.15
C GLN A 82 14.40 -7.44 7.87
N HIS A 83 14.97 -6.76 8.87
CA HIS A 83 15.75 -5.54 8.66
C HIS A 83 17.07 -5.84 7.93
N GLU A 84 17.64 -4.82 7.30
CA GLU A 84 18.97 -4.94 6.68
C GLU A 84 20.01 -5.37 7.70
N GLU A 85 20.97 -6.17 7.28
CA GLU A 85 22.05 -6.71 8.14
C GLU A 85 21.53 -7.55 9.34
N ALA A 86 20.27 -7.99 9.32
CA ALA A 86 19.71 -8.84 10.34
C ALA A 86 20.53 -10.12 10.51
N LYS A 87 20.93 -10.41 11.76
CA LYS A 87 21.58 -11.68 12.08
C LYS A 87 20.61 -12.85 11.90
N THR A 88 21.15 -14.00 11.56
CA THR A 88 20.35 -15.22 11.50
C THR A 88 19.71 -15.48 12.86
N LEU A 89 18.41 -15.66 12.87
CA LEU A 89 17.65 -16.00 14.08
C LEU A 89 18.14 -17.33 14.65
N PRO A 90 18.18 -17.48 15.98
CA PRO A 90 18.63 -18.71 16.63
C PRO A 90 17.85 -19.93 16.14
N THR A 91 18.50 -21.09 16.08
CA THR A 91 17.85 -22.35 15.67
C THR A 91 16.69 -22.77 16.60
N ALA A 92 16.72 -22.35 17.86
CA ALA A 92 15.64 -22.55 18.81
C ALA A 92 14.51 -21.52 18.71
N TYR A 93 14.67 -20.49 17.89
CA TYR A 93 13.65 -19.47 17.69
C TYR A 93 12.48 -20.03 16.87
N THR A 94 11.29 -19.94 17.40
CA THR A 94 10.06 -20.27 16.68
C THR A 94 9.49 -19.01 16.07
N TYR A 95 9.51 -18.92 14.75
CA TYR A 95 8.96 -17.76 14.06
C TYR A 95 7.47 -17.63 14.32
N PRO A 96 6.97 -16.43 14.70
CA PRO A 96 5.55 -16.23 15.01
C PRO A 96 4.65 -16.54 13.83
N THR A 97 3.45 -17.01 14.11
CA THR A 97 2.39 -17.14 13.08
C THR A 97 1.93 -15.75 12.62
N MET A 98 1.21 -15.68 11.50
CA MET A 98 0.66 -14.40 11.03
C MET A 98 -0.37 -13.83 12.01
N ASP A 99 -1.12 -14.68 12.72
CA ASP A 99 -2.03 -14.24 13.80
C ASP A 99 -1.25 -13.61 14.96
N GLN A 100 -0.15 -14.22 15.37
CA GLN A 100 0.74 -13.67 16.41
C GLN A 100 1.44 -12.38 15.97
N LEU A 101 1.89 -12.28 14.71
CA LEU A 101 2.41 -11.03 14.17
C LEU A 101 1.36 -9.92 14.15
N SER A 102 0.09 -10.27 13.92
CA SER A 102 -1.00 -9.30 13.96
C SER A 102 -1.24 -8.72 15.36
N GLU A 103 -0.84 -9.44 16.43
CA GLU A 103 -0.92 -8.91 17.80
C GLU A 103 0.10 -7.79 18.07
N VAL A 104 1.19 -7.76 17.30
CA VAL A 104 2.19 -6.68 17.34
C VAL A 104 1.65 -5.42 16.64
N LEU A 105 0.73 -5.60 15.69
CA LEU A 105 0.12 -4.51 14.93
C LEU A 105 -1.26 -4.16 15.52
N PRO A 106 -1.48 -2.92 15.98
CA PRO A 106 -2.71 -2.53 16.68
C PRO A 106 -3.99 -2.64 15.85
N ALA A 107 -3.88 -2.71 14.52
CA ALA A 107 -5.00 -2.57 13.61
C ALA A 107 -6.13 -3.60 13.76
N LEU A 108 -5.81 -4.85 14.13
CA LEU A 108 -6.80 -5.92 14.24
C LEU A 108 -7.30 -6.13 15.67
N ASN A 109 -6.44 -5.90 16.66
CA ASN A 109 -6.76 -6.16 18.06
C ASN A 109 -7.27 -4.93 18.80
N TYR A 110 -6.98 -3.75 18.29
CA TYR A 110 -7.40 -2.47 18.88
C TYR A 110 -8.02 -1.57 17.81
N PRO A 111 -9.21 -1.92 17.27
CA PRO A 111 -9.85 -1.19 16.18
C PRO A 111 -10.13 0.28 16.51
N ASP A 112 -10.26 0.62 17.79
CA ASP A 112 -10.45 2.00 18.25
C ASP A 112 -9.18 2.87 18.15
N LEU A 113 -8.01 2.25 17.94
CA LEU A 113 -6.74 2.95 17.74
C LEU A 113 -6.42 3.17 16.25
N VAL A 114 -7.24 2.65 15.34
CA VAL A 114 -7.00 2.72 13.90
C VAL A 114 -8.03 3.60 13.23
N ASP A 115 -7.59 4.79 12.83
CA ASP A 115 -8.44 5.75 12.13
C ASP A 115 -8.73 5.37 10.67
N GLY A 116 -7.79 4.68 10.03
CA GLY A 116 -7.92 4.23 8.65
C GLY A 116 -6.88 3.17 8.28
N LEU A 117 -7.16 2.39 7.25
CA LEU A 117 -6.34 1.28 6.81
C LEU A 117 -6.07 1.34 5.31
N VAL A 118 -4.81 1.23 4.93
CA VAL A 118 -4.39 1.10 3.52
C VAL A 118 -3.80 -0.28 3.31
N LEU A 119 -4.39 -1.05 2.42
CA LEU A 119 -4.01 -2.43 2.13
C LEU A 119 -3.55 -2.53 0.68
N ILE A 120 -2.26 -2.84 0.50
CA ILE A 120 -1.64 -2.96 -0.83
C ILE A 120 -1.47 -4.44 -1.14
N ASN A 121 -2.03 -4.91 -2.24
CA ASN A 121 -1.96 -6.30 -2.70
C ASN A 121 -2.35 -7.35 -1.65
N ILE A 122 -3.37 -7.06 -0.84
CA ILE A 122 -3.82 -7.99 0.19
C ILE A 122 -4.37 -9.28 -0.43
N ASN A 123 -3.95 -10.41 0.14
CA ASN A 123 -4.56 -11.71 -0.12
C ASN A 123 -5.12 -12.30 1.18
N PRO A 124 -6.42 -12.17 1.46
CA PRO A 124 -7.05 -12.73 2.66
C PRO A 124 -7.19 -14.25 2.63
N ASN A 125 -7.03 -14.86 1.46
CA ASN A 125 -7.19 -16.31 1.31
C ASN A 125 -5.94 -17.05 1.79
N ALA A 126 -6.12 -18.17 2.47
CA ALA A 126 -5.07 -19.16 2.68
C ALA A 126 -4.98 -20.07 1.43
N GLU A 127 -3.82 -20.67 1.20
CA GLU A 127 -3.72 -21.69 0.17
C GLU A 127 -4.67 -22.86 0.48
N SER A 128 -5.44 -23.28 -0.51
CA SER A 128 -6.26 -24.49 -0.40
C SER A 128 -5.37 -25.74 -0.28
N LEU A 129 -5.84 -26.77 0.41
CA LEU A 129 -5.15 -28.06 0.48
C LEU A 129 -4.87 -28.66 -0.93
N MET A 130 -5.75 -28.41 -1.90
CA MET A 130 -5.59 -28.84 -3.30
C MET A 130 -4.48 -28.03 -3.99
N ASP A 131 -4.46 -26.73 -3.80
CA ASP A 131 -3.42 -25.84 -4.33
C ASP A 131 -2.07 -26.18 -3.70
N THR A 132 -2.06 -26.54 -2.42
CA THR A 132 -0.86 -26.99 -1.70
C THR A 132 -0.22 -28.25 -2.33
N VAL A 133 -1.01 -29.17 -2.88
CA VAL A 133 -0.47 -30.37 -3.54
C VAL A 133 0.08 -30.05 -4.94
N ALA A 134 -0.63 -29.25 -5.72
CA ALA A 134 -0.18 -28.79 -7.03
C ALA A 134 1.06 -27.89 -6.91
N ASN A 135 1.05 -26.95 -5.94
CA ASN A 135 2.16 -26.05 -5.68
C ASN A 135 3.38 -26.78 -5.08
N LYS A 136 3.21 -27.82 -4.26
CA LYS A 136 4.35 -28.62 -3.76
C LYS A 136 5.17 -29.27 -4.86
N ILE A 137 4.58 -29.64 -5.98
CA ILE A 137 5.31 -30.25 -7.11
C ILE A 137 6.14 -29.17 -7.83
N THR A 138 5.61 -27.97 -8.02
CA THR A 138 6.33 -26.81 -8.58
C THR A 138 7.26 -26.16 -7.55
N ASP A 139 6.88 -26.14 -6.28
CA ASP A 139 7.63 -25.54 -5.19
C ASP A 139 8.97 -26.24 -4.89
N TRP A 140 9.10 -27.51 -5.21
CA TRP A 140 10.36 -28.27 -5.08
C TRP A 140 11.44 -27.85 -6.07
N THR A 141 11.07 -27.22 -7.17
CA THR A 141 12.00 -26.77 -8.21
C THR A 141 12.39 -25.30 -8.08
N LEU A 142 11.61 -24.49 -7.35
CA LEU A 142 11.87 -23.08 -7.19
C LEU A 142 12.83 -22.81 -6.02
N THR A 143 13.83 -21.98 -6.29
CA THR A 143 14.70 -21.43 -5.24
C THR A 143 13.94 -20.46 -4.35
N LEU A 144 14.45 -20.16 -3.15
CA LEU A 144 13.81 -19.19 -2.27
C LEU A 144 13.65 -17.80 -2.93
N PRO A 145 14.66 -17.25 -3.64
CA PRO A 145 14.47 -16.03 -4.44
C PRO A 145 13.34 -16.12 -5.46
N ASP A 146 13.20 -17.23 -6.15
CA ASP A 146 12.14 -17.41 -7.14
C ASP A 146 10.75 -17.39 -6.50
N LYS A 147 10.61 -18.00 -5.32
CA LYS A 147 9.35 -17.99 -4.56
C LYS A 147 8.93 -16.58 -4.16
N VAL A 148 9.88 -15.77 -3.67
CA VAL A 148 9.61 -14.36 -3.32
C VAL A 148 9.27 -13.54 -4.57
N ILE A 149 10.02 -13.71 -5.65
CA ILE A 149 9.76 -13.03 -6.92
C ILE A 149 8.36 -13.35 -7.45
N THR A 150 7.96 -14.63 -7.44
CA THR A 150 6.61 -15.02 -7.90
C THR A 150 5.50 -14.63 -6.95
N HIS A 151 5.79 -14.37 -5.67
CA HIS A 151 4.86 -13.78 -4.72
C HIS A 151 4.62 -12.30 -5.01
N LEU A 152 5.69 -11.54 -5.29
CA LEU A 152 5.64 -10.10 -5.49
C LEU A 152 5.19 -9.70 -6.90
N PHE A 153 5.63 -10.41 -7.94
CA PHE A 153 5.46 -10.01 -9.34
C PHE A 153 4.57 -10.97 -10.12
N GLY A 154 3.70 -10.43 -10.95
CA GLY A 154 2.87 -11.19 -11.87
C GLY A 154 3.70 -11.86 -12.98
N LYS A 155 3.15 -12.91 -13.60
CA LYS A 155 3.85 -13.66 -14.68
C LYS A 155 4.24 -12.75 -15.85
N ASP A 156 3.33 -11.88 -16.27
CA ASP A 156 3.57 -10.97 -17.37
C ASP A 156 4.57 -9.88 -16.97
N GLU A 157 4.52 -9.38 -15.74
CA GLU A 157 5.47 -8.42 -15.20
C GLU A 157 6.90 -8.99 -15.13
N ILE A 158 7.06 -10.25 -14.72
CA ILE A 158 8.38 -10.93 -14.72
C ILE A 158 9.01 -10.95 -16.13
N LEU A 159 8.18 -11.02 -17.17
CA LEU A 159 8.65 -11.04 -18.57
C LEU A 159 8.88 -9.63 -19.14
N THR A 160 8.08 -8.66 -18.75
CA THR A 160 8.08 -7.31 -19.34
C THR A 160 8.93 -6.33 -18.58
N ASN A 161 9.02 -6.44 -17.23
CA ASN A 161 9.78 -5.52 -16.36
C ASN A 161 11.01 -6.23 -15.75
N GLN A 162 11.88 -6.72 -16.62
CA GLN A 162 13.05 -7.52 -16.21
C GLN A 162 14.02 -6.76 -15.32
N ASP A 163 14.19 -5.45 -15.52
CA ASP A 163 15.11 -4.64 -14.74
C ASP A 163 14.65 -4.50 -13.27
N LEU A 164 13.36 -4.25 -13.07
CA LEU A 164 12.78 -4.19 -11.72
C LEU A 164 12.90 -5.53 -11.02
N VAL A 165 12.49 -6.60 -11.69
CA VAL A 165 12.58 -7.97 -11.16
C VAL A 165 14.02 -8.37 -10.83
N ALA A 166 14.98 -8.02 -11.69
CA ALA A 166 16.40 -8.29 -11.45
C ALA A 166 16.93 -7.50 -10.25
N THR A 167 16.52 -6.23 -10.10
CA THR A 167 16.87 -5.37 -8.96
C THR A 167 16.39 -5.98 -7.65
N TYR A 168 15.13 -6.39 -7.59
CA TYR A 168 14.56 -7.02 -6.39
C TYR A 168 15.19 -8.38 -6.09
N ARG A 169 15.46 -9.20 -7.13
CA ARG A 169 16.17 -10.46 -6.98
C ARG A 169 17.57 -10.24 -6.41
N HIS A 170 18.29 -9.26 -6.91
CA HIS A 170 19.62 -8.90 -6.42
C HIS A 170 19.56 -8.43 -4.96
N TYR A 171 18.70 -7.47 -4.66
CA TYR A 171 18.50 -6.97 -3.30
C TYR A 171 18.18 -8.11 -2.32
N PHE A 172 17.23 -8.95 -2.69
CA PHE A 172 16.83 -10.09 -1.89
C PHE A 172 17.99 -11.08 -1.61
N THR A 173 18.82 -11.35 -2.61
CA THR A 173 19.92 -12.33 -2.47
C THR A 173 21.14 -11.77 -1.75
N THR A 174 21.38 -10.45 -1.80
CA THR A 174 22.58 -9.81 -1.26
C THR A 174 22.36 -9.14 0.08
N THR A 175 21.18 -8.61 0.33
CA THR A 175 20.91 -7.75 1.50
C THR A 175 20.09 -8.47 2.57
N MET A 176 19.12 -9.32 2.14
CA MET A 176 18.23 -10.00 3.06
C MET A 176 18.84 -11.30 3.62
N ASN A 177 18.59 -11.59 4.89
CA ASN A 177 18.98 -12.86 5.50
C ASN A 177 18.06 -13.99 5.02
N GLN A 178 18.57 -14.85 4.15
CA GLN A 178 17.81 -15.91 3.49
C GLN A 178 17.16 -16.90 4.48
N SER A 179 17.81 -17.19 5.60
CA SER A 179 17.27 -18.08 6.63
C SER A 179 16.05 -17.46 7.29
N ASN A 180 16.13 -16.17 7.63
CA ASN A 180 15.04 -15.44 8.29
C ASN A 180 13.85 -15.27 7.32
N VAL A 181 14.12 -14.91 6.06
CA VAL A 181 13.06 -14.78 5.04
C VAL A 181 12.36 -16.12 4.80
N SER A 182 13.11 -17.23 4.79
CA SER A 182 12.50 -18.57 4.67
C SER A 182 11.54 -18.88 5.82
N GLN A 183 11.86 -18.44 7.04
CA GLN A 183 10.98 -18.62 8.20
C GLN A 183 9.73 -17.74 8.10
N PHE A 184 9.87 -16.47 7.66
CA PHE A 184 8.74 -15.58 7.45
C PHE A 184 7.82 -16.11 6.32
N LEU A 185 8.37 -16.48 5.17
CA LEU A 185 7.60 -17.07 4.06
C LEU A 185 6.85 -18.32 4.49
N ARG A 186 7.48 -19.18 5.30
CA ARG A 186 6.83 -20.38 5.84
C ARG A 186 5.67 -20.01 6.76
N SER A 187 5.83 -19.00 7.62
CA SER A 187 4.75 -18.50 8.47
C SER A 187 3.59 -17.96 7.64
N TYR A 188 3.91 -17.16 6.62
CA TYR A 188 2.91 -16.61 5.70
C TYR A 188 2.13 -17.71 4.96
N ASN A 189 2.80 -18.71 4.42
CA ASN A 189 2.16 -19.81 3.69
C ASN A 189 1.31 -20.73 4.59
N ASN A 190 1.59 -20.76 5.89
CA ASN A 190 0.82 -21.53 6.87
C ASN A 190 -0.29 -20.71 7.57
N ARG A 191 -0.55 -19.48 7.11
CA ARG A 191 -1.58 -18.63 7.71
C ARG A 191 -2.98 -19.18 7.52
N ASN A 192 -3.87 -18.83 8.43
CA ASN A 192 -5.30 -19.08 8.25
C ASN A 192 -5.91 -18.09 7.27
N ALA A 193 -6.96 -18.50 6.55
CA ALA A 193 -7.73 -17.57 5.74
C ALA A 193 -8.42 -16.54 6.66
N LEU A 194 -8.41 -15.30 6.22
CA LEU A 194 -9.16 -14.24 6.88
C LEU A 194 -10.58 -14.24 6.33
N GLU A 195 -11.49 -14.86 7.06
CA GLU A 195 -12.92 -14.87 6.72
C GLU A 195 -13.52 -13.49 6.97
N VAL A 196 -13.69 -12.73 5.90
CA VAL A 196 -14.31 -11.40 5.93
C VAL A 196 -15.68 -11.48 5.29
N GLU A 197 -16.69 -10.93 5.97
CA GLU A 197 -18.06 -10.91 5.49
C GLU A 197 -18.64 -9.50 5.54
N ARG A 198 -19.50 -9.20 4.55
CA ARG A 198 -20.23 -7.93 4.54
C ARG A 198 -21.34 -7.96 5.58
N PRO A 199 -21.43 -6.95 6.49
CA PRO A 199 -22.57 -6.82 7.38
C PRO A 199 -23.86 -6.61 6.57
N VAL A 200 -24.86 -7.45 6.80
CA VAL A 200 -26.17 -7.36 6.13
C VAL A 200 -27.21 -6.98 7.18
N ALA A 201 -28.12 -6.06 6.83
CA ALA A 201 -29.21 -5.65 7.72
C ALA A 201 -30.09 -6.87 8.07
N GLY A 202 -30.24 -7.17 9.37
CA GLY A 202 -30.94 -8.35 9.87
C GLY A 202 -30.15 -9.67 9.80
N GLY A 203 -28.89 -9.63 9.34
CA GLY A 203 -27.98 -10.78 9.35
C GLY A 203 -27.24 -10.96 10.67
N ASN A 204 -26.18 -11.79 10.63
CA ASN A 204 -25.31 -12.00 11.79
C ASN A 204 -24.59 -10.69 12.13
N VAL A 205 -24.76 -10.23 13.37
CA VAL A 205 -24.12 -8.99 13.88
C VAL A 205 -22.64 -9.17 14.23
N ASN A 206 -22.18 -10.41 14.33
CA ASN A 206 -20.81 -10.76 14.73
C ASN A 206 -19.94 -11.16 13.53
N VAL A 207 -20.23 -10.65 12.34
CA VAL A 207 -19.38 -10.87 11.16
C VAL A 207 -18.04 -10.16 11.32
N ARG A 208 -16.97 -10.84 10.92
CA ARG A 208 -15.62 -10.23 10.87
C ARG A 208 -15.55 -9.30 9.67
N THR A 209 -15.37 -8.01 9.91
CA THR A 209 -15.27 -7.00 8.86
C THR A 209 -14.37 -5.84 9.29
N LEU A 210 -13.92 -5.04 8.33
CA LEU A 210 -13.16 -3.82 8.63
C LEU A 210 -14.12 -2.74 9.12
N MET A 211 -13.84 -2.19 10.29
CA MET A 211 -14.68 -1.18 10.94
C MET A 211 -14.26 0.25 10.60
N CYS A 212 -12.98 0.50 10.31
CA CYS A 212 -12.44 1.79 9.90
C CYS A 212 -12.57 2.02 8.38
N PRO A 213 -12.50 3.28 7.90
CA PRO A 213 -12.27 3.58 6.50
C PRO A 213 -11.09 2.80 5.95
N SER A 214 -11.22 2.23 4.77
CA SER A 214 -10.18 1.38 4.19
C SER A 214 -9.96 1.68 2.70
N LEU A 215 -8.70 1.77 2.29
CA LEU A 215 -8.27 1.90 0.91
C LEU A 215 -7.54 0.63 0.50
N LEU A 216 -8.09 -0.10 -0.47
CA LEU A 216 -7.42 -1.22 -1.10
C LEU A 216 -6.73 -0.75 -2.37
N VAL A 217 -5.45 -1.09 -2.53
CA VAL A 217 -4.65 -0.73 -3.70
C VAL A 217 -4.13 -1.99 -4.36
N VAL A 218 -4.28 -2.10 -5.67
CA VAL A 218 -3.78 -3.25 -6.43
C VAL A 218 -3.42 -2.83 -7.86
N GLY A 219 -2.31 -3.34 -8.40
CA GLY A 219 -2.00 -3.24 -9.82
C GLY A 219 -2.81 -4.25 -10.63
N ASP A 220 -3.16 -3.92 -11.86
CA ASP A 220 -3.94 -4.81 -12.74
C ASP A 220 -3.14 -6.04 -13.21
N ASN A 221 -1.81 -5.97 -13.19
CA ASN A 221 -0.89 -7.07 -13.45
C ASN A 221 -0.35 -7.75 -12.17
N SER A 222 -0.86 -7.34 -11.00
CA SER A 222 -0.45 -7.94 -9.72
C SER A 222 -0.93 -9.40 -9.61
N PRO A 223 -0.13 -10.31 -9.03
CA PRO A 223 -0.57 -11.67 -8.71
C PRO A 223 -1.74 -11.70 -7.71
N ALA A 224 -1.96 -10.62 -6.96
CA ALA A 224 -3.02 -10.50 -5.94
C ALA A 224 -4.32 -9.88 -6.47
N VAL A 225 -4.41 -9.49 -7.75
CA VAL A 225 -5.54 -8.70 -8.28
C VAL A 225 -6.90 -9.35 -8.01
N GLU A 226 -7.04 -10.64 -8.25
CA GLU A 226 -8.30 -11.37 -8.04
C GLU A 226 -8.65 -11.45 -6.56
N ALA A 227 -7.67 -11.71 -5.69
CA ALA A 227 -7.86 -11.78 -4.24
C ALA A 227 -8.29 -10.44 -3.64
N VAL A 228 -7.71 -9.33 -4.11
CA VAL A 228 -8.09 -7.98 -3.67
C VAL A 228 -9.51 -7.61 -4.13
N VAL A 229 -9.86 -7.92 -5.37
CA VAL A 229 -11.22 -7.68 -5.91
C VAL A 229 -12.26 -8.51 -5.17
N ASP A 230 -11.97 -9.79 -4.91
CA ASP A 230 -12.85 -10.66 -4.11
C ASP A 230 -12.99 -10.13 -2.66
N CYS A 231 -11.89 -9.74 -2.04
CA CYS A 231 -11.91 -9.11 -0.71
C CYS A 231 -12.79 -7.85 -0.69
N ASN A 232 -12.61 -6.96 -1.66
CA ASN A 232 -13.43 -5.74 -1.77
C ASN A 232 -14.94 -6.06 -1.88
N SER A 233 -15.30 -7.13 -2.60
CA SER A 233 -16.69 -7.56 -2.75
C SER A 233 -17.34 -7.96 -1.43
N LYS A 234 -16.55 -8.43 -0.47
CA LYS A 234 -16.96 -8.89 0.86
C LYS A 234 -16.92 -7.80 1.93
N LEU A 235 -16.38 -6.62 1.62
CA LEU A 235 -16.28 -5.49 2.55
C LEU A 235 -17.47 -4.54 2.43
N ASN A 236 -17.60 -3.64 3.40
CA ASN A 236 -18.63 -2.60 3.40
C ASN A 236 -18.28 -1.49 2.37
N PRO A 237 -19.05 -1.33 1.29
CA PRO A 237 -18.73 -0.37 0.22
C PRO A 237 -18.83 1.10 0.66
N THR A 238 -19.45 1.41 1.81
CA THR A 238 -19.50 2.77 2.35
C THR A 238 -18.23 3.15 3.11
N LYS A 239 -17.42 2.17 3.48
CA LYS A 239 -16.16 2.37 4.22
C LYS A 239 -14.94 1.97 3.43
N THR A 240 -15.11 1.24 2.33
CA THR A 240 -14.00 0.68 1.57
C THR A 240 -13.95 1.28 0.17
N THR A 241 -12.78 1.74 -0.22
CA THR A 241 -12.48 2.24 -1.57
C THR A 241 -11.46 1.30 -2.21
N LEU A 242 -11.70 0.88 -3.45
CA LEU A 242 -10.76 0.10 -4.25
C LEU A 242 -10.08 0.98 -5.28
N LEU A 243 -8.75 1.02 -5.26
CA LEU A 243 -7.92 1.57 -6.31
C LEU A 243 -7.27 0.43 -7.10
N LYS A 244 -7.80 0.13 -8.27
CA LYS A 244 -7.16 -0.76 -9.24
C LYS A 244 -6.37 0.09 -10.24
N MET A 245 -5.05 -0.08 -10.27
CA MET A 245 -4.13 0.75 -11.06
C MET A 245 -3.83 0.07 -12.39
N ALA A 246 -4.08 0.78 -13.49
CA ALA A 246 -3.78 0.31 -14.83
C ALA A 246 -2.27 0.34 -15.12
N ASP A 247 -1.81 -0.64 -15.90
CA ASP A 247 -0.41 -0.79 -16.31
C ASP A 247 0.55 -0.84 -15.09
N CYS A 248 0.11 -1.48 -14.02
CA CYS A 248 0.84 -1.53 -12.76
C CYS A 248 0.96 -2.97 -12.26
N GLY A 249 2.12 -3.30 -11.75
CA GLY A 249 2.46 -4.64 -11.27
C GLY A 249 2.15 -4.88 -9.80
N GLY A 250 2.91 -5.80 -9.23
CA GLY A 250 2.75 -6.26 -7.85
C GLY A 250 3.28 -5.29 -6.78
N LEU A 251 3.98 -4.23 -7.16
CA LEU A 251 4.50 -3.21 -6.23
C LEU A 251 4.04 -1.80 -6.64
N PRO A 252 2.74 -1.48 -6.55
CA PRO A 252 2.20 -0.21 -7.03
C PRO A 252 2.83 1.01 -6.35
N GLN A 253 3.25 0.90 -5.10
CA GLN A 253 3.93 1.94 -4.35
C GLN A 253 5.37 2.21 -4.86
N VAL A 254 5.94 1.29 -5.63
CA VAL A 254 7.27 1.42 -6.26
C VAL A 254 7.13 1.80 -7.73
N ASP A 255 6.20 1.15 -8.43
CA ASP A 255 5.99 1.28 -9.87
C ASP A 255 5.35 2.63 -10.24
N GLN A 256 4.30 3.03 -9.51
CA GLN A 256 3.56 4.29 -9.75
C GLN A 256 3.32 5.07 -8.45
N PRO A 257 4.39 5.49 -7.74
CA PRO A 257 4.27 6.12 -6.41
C PRO A 257 3.39 7.36 -6.41
N ALA A 258 3.49 8.22 -7.45
CA ALA A 258 2.70 9.44 -7.54
C ALA A 258 1.18 9.19 -7.49
N LYS A 259 0.69 8.15 -8.18
CA LYS A 259 -0.74 7.80 -8.16
C LYS A 259 -1.18 7.25 -6.81
N VAL A 260 -0.33 6.44 -6.18
CA VAL A 260 -0.60 5.91 -4.82
C VAL A 260 -0.64 7.06 -3.82
N ILE A 261 0.29 8.02 -3.91
CA ILE A 261 0.33 9.20 -3.05
C ILE A 261 -0.90 10.07 -3.24
N GLU A 262 -1.34 10.29 -4.48
CA GLU A 262 -2.57 11.05 -4.75
C GLU A 262 -3.78 10.40 -4.07
N ALA A 263 -3.95 9.09 -4.22
CA ALA A 263 -5.02 8.35 -3.55
C ALA A 263 -4.90 8.41 -2.02
N LEU A 264 -3.68 8.29 -1.49
CA LEU A 264 -3.41 8.40 -0.06
C LEU A 264 -3.74 9.79 0.47
N LYS A 265 -3.41 10.86 -0.24
CA LYS A 265 -3.77 12.24 0.10
C LYS A 265 -5.29 12.39 0.22
N TYR A 266 -6.06 11.94 -0.78
CA TYR A 266 -7.52 12.01 -0.72
C TYR A 266 -8.09 11.16 0.41
N PHE A 267 -7.52 10.00 0.66
CA PHE A 267 -7.94 9.12 1.75
C PHE A 267 -7.73 9.78 3.12
N ILE A 268 -6.54 10.32 3.39
CA ILE A 268 -6.19 11.02 4.63
C ILE A 268 -7.03 12.30 4.79
N GLN A 269 -7.26 13.02 3.68
CA GLN A 269 -8.12 14.20 3.66
C GLN A 269 -9.59 13.85 3.99
N GLY A 270 -10.08 12.74 3.44
CA GLY A 270 -11.42 12.24 3.74
C GLY A 270 -11.63 11.90 5.21
N MET A 271 -10.57 11.55 5.92
CA MET A 271 -10.56 11.34 7.37
C MET A 271 -10.39 12.65 8.19
N GLY A 272 -10.14 13.79 7.52
CA GLY A 272 -10.05 15.11 8.17
C GLY A 272 -8.64 15.52 8.63
N TYR A 273 -7.59 14.77 8.31
CA TYR A 273 -6.23 15.03 8.80
C TYR A 273 -5.40 15.98 7.93
N LEU A 274 -5.78 16.18 6.67
CA LEU A 274 -5.18 17.16 5.76
C LEU A 274 -6.24 18.15 5.29
N SER A 275 -5.92 19.46 5.33
CA SER A 275 -6.84 20.48 4.84
C SER A 275 -6.75 20.63 3.32
N SER A 276 -7.90 20.89 2.65
CA SER A 276 -7.95 21.18 1.21
C SER A 276 -7.10 22.38 0.79
N ALA A 277 -6.84 23.32 1.71
CA ALA A 277 -6.02 24.51 1.46
C ALA A 277 -4.54 24.20 1.25
N SER A 278 -4.00 23.15 1.87
CA SER A 278 -2.63 22.71 1.68
C SER A 278 -2.41 22.17 0.26
N MET A 279 -3.37 21.43 -0.28
CA MET A 279 -3.31 20.82 -1.61
C MET A 279 -3.38 21.85 -2.75
N THR A 280 -4.10 22.96 -2.56
CA THR A 280 -4.23 24.00 -3.58
C THR A 280 -2.90 24.75 -3.79
N ARG A 281 -2.04 24.86 -2.78
CA ARG A 281 -0.75 25.54 -2.87
C ARG A 281 0.28 24.78 -3.72
N LEU A 282 0.24 23.45 -3.73
CA LEU A 282 1.12 22.61 -4.56
C LEU A 282 0.79 22.73 -6.07
N ARG A 283 -0.49 22.71 -6.44
CA ARG A 283 -0.91 22.93 -7.83
C ARG A 283 -0.49 24.31 -8.37
N SER A 284 -0.46 25.32 -7.52
CA SER A 284 -0.04 26.68 -7.88
C SER A 284 1.49 26.78 -8.14
N ARG A 285 2.32 25.99 -7.47
CA ARG A 285 3.77 26.00 -7.64
C ARG A 285 4.24 25.31 -8.93
N THR A 286 3.61 24.23 -9.33
CA THR A 286 3.96 23.50 -10.57
C THR A 286 3.58 24.28 -11.84
N THR A 287 2.55 25.14 -11.79
CA THR A 287 2.16 25.97 -12.94
C THR A 287 3.00 27.26 -13.09
N SER A 288 3.65 27.74 -12.01
CA SER A 288 4.44 28.99 -12.07
C SER A 288 5.91 28.80 -12.51
N SER A 289 6.45 27.58 -12.49
CA SER A 289 7.84 27.32 -12.89
C SER A 289 8.04 27.11 -14.42
N SER A 290 6.96 27.03 -15.21
CA SER A 290 7.03 26.86 -16.67
C SER A 290 6.83 28.14 -17.48
N SER A 291 6.67 29.33 -16.85
CA SER A 291 6.34 30.58 -17.59
C SER A 291 7.47 31.62 -17.74
N ASN A 292 8.74 31.25 -17.47
CA ASN A 292 9.86 32.16 -17.65
C ASN A 292 10.80 31.70 -18.78
N ARG A 293 10.31 31.69 -20.05
CA ARG A 293 11.18 31.89 -21.23
C ARG A 293 10.37 32.40 -22.42
N ALA A 294 10.90 33.50 -22.97
CA ALA A 294 10.63 34.10 -24.27
C ALA A 294 9.51 35.17 -24.32
N ARG A 295 9.92 36.42 -24.03
CA ARG A 295 9.38 37.61 -24.76
C ARG A 295 10.20 37.80 -26.02
N THR A 296 9.61 37.57 -27.16
CA THR A 296 9.96 38.22 -28.41
C THR A 296 8.67 38.61 -29.13
N HIS A 297 8.63 39.89 -29.53
CA HIS A 297 7.50 40.51 -30.22
C HIS A 297 7.31 39.92 -31.63
N SER A 298 6.05 39.64 -32.00
CA SER A 298 5.56 39.96 -33.37
C SER A 298 4.02 39.98 -33.37
N HIS A 299 3.49 40.99 -34.03
CA HIS A 299 2.08 41.25 -34.33
C HIS A 299 1.44 40.16 -35.20
N GLY A 300 0.15 39.91 -35.00
CA GLY A 300 -0.73 39.45 -36.07
C GLY A 300 -1.86 38.49 -35.65
N THR A 301 -3.09 39.00 -35.71
CA THR A 301 -4.38 38.42 -36.03
C THR A 301 -5.00 37.30 -35.17
N GLU A 302 -6.22 37.61 -34.76
CA GLU A 302 -7.24 36.78 -34.11
C GLU A 302 -7.57 35.51 -34.89
N GLU A 303 -7.66 34.38 -34.17
CA GLU A 303 -8.67 33.37 -34.45
C GLU A 303 -8.99 32.56 -33.16
N ARG A 304 -10.27 32.55 -32.82
CA ARG A 304 -10.88 31.79 -31.73
C ARG A 304 -10.72 30.29 -32.00
N ARG A 305 -10.15 29.55 -31.06
CA ARG A 305 -10.45 28.12 -30.91
C ARG A 305 -10.46 27.70 -29.44
N GLY A 306 -11.43 26.85 -29.10
CA GLY A 306 -11.96 26.52 -27.82
C GLY A 306 -11.00 25.84 -26.84
N HIS A 307 -11.24 26.12 -25.58
CA HIS A 307 -10.68 25.43 -24.44
C HIS A 307 -11.19 23.98 -24.38
N ALA A 308 -10.29 23.03 -24.45
CA ALA A 308 -10.56 21.68 -24.00
C ALA A 308 -10.29 21.63 -22.49
N HIS A 309 -11.35 21.69 -21.70
CA HIS A 309 -11.34 21.29 -20.29
C HIS A 309 -11.30 19.76 -20.25
N THR A 310 -10.21 19.21 -19.77
CA THR A 310 -10.21 17.83 -19.26
C THR A 310 -10.57 17.86 -17.79
N ASP A 311 -11.86 18.00 -17.52
CA ASP A 311 -12.43 17.63 -16.22
C ASP A 311 -12.53 16.10 -16.18
N ILE A 312 -11.66 15.46 -15.40
CA ILE A 312 -11.85 14.07 -15.02
C ILE A 312 -12.91 14.09 -13.91
N SER A 313 -14.18 14.01 -14.34
CA SER A 313 -15.32 13.88 -13.43
C SER A 313 -15.36 12.49 -12.81
N MET A 314 -15.48 12.44 -11.49
CA MET A 314 -15.68 11.21 -10.68
C MET A 314 -17.02 10.51 -10.94
N GLU A 315 -17.80 10.91 -11.94
CA GLU A 315 -19.11 10.32 -12.24
C GLU A 315 -19.08 9.01 -13.05
N SER A 316 -17.93 8.62 -13.59
CA SER A 316 -17.84 7.42 -14.44
C SER A 316 -17.75 6.08 -13.69
N ILE A 317 -17.75 6.07 -12.35
CA ILE A 317 -17.64 4.82 -11.56
C ILE A 317 -19.01 4.27 -11.14
N SER A 318 -20.08 5.07 -11.20
CA SER A 318 -21.44 4.63 -10.78
C SER A 318 -22.32 4.00 -11.87
N THR A 319 -21.90 4.02 -13.14
CA THR A 319 -22.74 3.53 -14.26
C THR A 319 -22.50 2.08 -14.67
N VAL A 320 -21.48 1.41 -14.14
CA VAL A 320 -21.24 -0.02 -14.46
C VAL A 320 -22.07 -0.98 -13.60
N SER A 321 -22.62 -0.50 -12.47
CA SER A 321 -23.43 -1.37 -11.57
C SER A 321 -24.90 -1.49 -11.97
N GLN A 322 -25.39 -0.75 -12.95
CA GLN A 322 -26.82 -0.80 -13.33
C GLN A 322 -27.13 -1.67 -14.54
N ASN A 323 -26.13 -2.19 -15.26
CA ASN A 323 -26.38 -3.01 -16.45
C ASN A 323 -26.28 -4.53 -16.25
N LEU A 324 -26.15 -5.01 -15.02
CA LEU A 324 -26.09 -6.45 -14.71
C LEU A 324 -27.36 -7.02 -14.05
N SER A 325 -28.43 -6.22 -13.91
CA SER A 325 -29.69 -6.68 -13.29
C SER A 325 -30.84 -6.95 -14.26
N ASN A 326 -30.65 -6.92 -15.59
CA ASN A 326 -31.73 -7.09 -16.56
C ASN A 326 -31.53 -8.22 -17.57
N THR A 327 -30.89 -9.33 -17.21
CA THR A 327 -30.93 -10.53 -18.06
C THR A 327 -31.06 -11.80 -17.21
N ALA A 328 -32.22 -11.97 -16.57
CA ALA A 328 -32.67 -13.27 -16.08
C ALA A 328 -34.17 -13.24 -15.86
N GLU A 329 -34.94 -13.13 -16.95
CA GLU A 329 -36.29 -13.63 -17.02
C GLU A 329 -36.57 -13.95 -18.50
N VAL A 330 -36.82 -15.18 -18.77
CA VAL A 330 -37.54 -15.92 -19.78
C VAL A 330 -36.76 -17.16 -20.23
N ALA A 331 -37.13 -18.30 -19.67
CA ALA A 331 -37.46 -19.50 -20.40
C ALA A 331 -38.04 -20.56 -19.44
N CYS A 332 -39.19 -21.03 -19.79
CA CYS A 332 -40.03 -22.07 -19.19
C CYS A 332 -39.31 -23.34 -18.77
#